data_a3466fcdd5296998b45d98e1d2bd01c0
#
_entry.id   a3466fcdd5296998b45d98e1d2bd01c0
#
_cell.length_a   1.000
_cell.length_b   1.000
_cell.length_c   1.000
_cell.angle_alpha   90.00
_cell.angle_beta   90.00
_cell.angle_gamma   90.00
#
_symmetry.space_group_name_H-M   'P 1'
#
loop_
_entity.id
_entity.type
_entity.pdbx_description
1 polymer ?
#
loop_
_entity_poly.entity_id
_entity_poly.type
_entity_poly.pdbx_seq_one_letter_code
_entity_poly.pdbx_strand_id
1 'polypeptide(L)'
;MLQRLLGTKYAYAIVATCIVIMFLPCSIILTCFGIFITPVSQYFGVPRVAFSAVFSVLCIAMTVALPFIGKFYKTHDTRLVLSASVIICAISYGAMSAAQEMWHFYLCAVGLGIGVPALMFLCVPALINDWFDQRVGTFMGLCFAFTGIGGTVFNPIGSAIISSGPEGWRACYLIFALVMLVGTLPFTLFVVREKPQDLGLIPLTFASGNEKTVEVAETSSNDISADDAMKYPEFYMVAAFYALITFNQQISQYFPSYAATFAETAPAIAAATGLLAGTTMLGQAIGKVLLGALSDISVKLACFVGIFSGIIGLLMLGIKLPVLPLLLAGTFLFGIAYALTTVGSPLLVRAVFGKKDSTLIYSRIAGVSCFVSACALIIWSLIVDGSAQGFLVLFGIGIVLMSSCLALALTALKRAGKRA
;
A
#
# COMPACT_ATOMS: atom_id res chain seq x y z
N MET A 1 12.31 5.98 35.11
CA MET A 1 11.01 5.29 35.04
C MET A 1 9.93 6.14 34.35
N LEU A 2 9.75 7.41 34.74
CA LEU A 2 8.73 8.31 34.16
C LEU A 2 8.97 8.59 32.66
N GLN A 3 10.21 8.86 32.23
CA GLN A 3 10.56 9.07 30.82
C GLN A 3 10.30 7.84 29.93
N ARG A 4 10.52 6.62 30.42
CA ARG A 4 10.17 5.38 29.70
C ARG A 4 8.66 5.22 29.54
N LEU A 5 7.88 5.51 30.58
CA LEU A 5 6.41 5.46 30.52
C LEU A 5 5.82 6.49 29.57
N LEU A 6 6.35 7.73 29.57
CA LEU A 6 5.96 8.78 28.63
C LEU A 6 6.34 8.42 27.20
N GLY A 7 7.55 7.91 26.98
CA GLY A 7 8.02 7.45 25.68
C GLY A 7 7.15 6.33 25.11
N THR A 8 6.79 5.35 25.94
CA THR A 8 5.89 4.25 25.53
C THR A 8 4.52 4.76 25.11
N LYS A 9 3.89 5.63 25.92
CA LYS A 9 2.58 6.21 25.58
C LYS A 9 2.62 7.02 24.29
N TYR A 10 3.69 7.79 24.10
CA TYR A 10 3.84 8.62 22.92
C TYR A 10 4.10 7.80 21.64
N ALA A 11 4.92 6.75 21.73
CA ALA A 11 5.15 5.83 20.62
C ALA A 11 3.83 5.18 20.15
N TYR A 12 2.95 4.77 21.08
CA TYR A 12 1.62 4.27 20.70
C TYR A 12 0.70 5.35 20.13
N ALA A 13 0.84 6.61 20.54
CA ALA A 13 0.12 7.74 19.93
C ALA A 13 0.56 7.97 18.47
N ILE A 14 1.85 7.77 18.17
CA ILE A 14 2.37 7.80 16.79
C ILE A 14 1.77 6.64 15.96
N VAL A 15 1.72 5.41 16.51
CA VAL A 15 1.05 4.28 15.84
C VAL A 15 -0.42 4.59 15.57
N ALA A 16 -1.14 5.14 16.55
CA ALA A 16 -2.53 5.54 16.38
C ALA A 16 -2.70 6.60 15.28
N THR A 17 -1.78 7.56 15.19
CA THR A 17 -1.76 8.56 14.11
C THR A 17 -1.53 7.92 12.75
N CYS A 18 -0.56 7.01 12.63
CA CYS A 18 -0.35 6.23 11.40
C CYS A 18 -1.60 5.43 11.01
N ILE A 19 -2.28 4.81 11.99
CA ILE A 19 -3.53 4.10 11.76
C ILE A 19 -4.60 5.05 11.22
N VAL A 20 -4.79 6.22 11.83
CA VAL A 20 -5.77 7.22 11.38
C VAL A 20 -5.49 7.66 9.94
N ILE A 21 -4.22 7.91 9.58
CA ILE A 21 -3.81 8.27 8.22
C ILE A 21 -4.12 7.13 7.23
N MET A 22 -3.86 5.87 7.60
CA MET A 22 -4.15 4.73 6.74
C MET A 22 -5.67 4.48 6.62
N PHE A 23 -6.41 4.64 7.73
CA PHE A 23 -7.84 4.38 7.80
C PHE A 23 -8.68 5.44 7.08
N LEU A 24 -8.36 6.74 7.23
CA LEU A 24 -9.13 7.83 6.64
C LEU A 24 -8.61 8.20 5.25
N PRO A 25 -7.56 9.04 5.06
CA PRO A 25 -7.21 9.52 3.73
C PRO A 25 -6.78 8.41 2.77
N CYS A 26 -5.92 7.49 3.20
CA CYS A 26 -5.41 6.46 2.29
C CYS A 26 -6.49 5.48 1.86
N SER A 27 -7.38 5.08 2.77
CA SER A 27 -8.49 4.19 2.45
C SER A 27 -9.52 4.88 1.55
N ILE A 28 -9.98 6.06 1.92
CA ILE A 28 -11.01 6.80 1.18
C ILE A 28 -10.55 7.08 -0.26
N ILE A 29 -9.31 7.55 -0.45
CA ILE A 29 -8.81 7.91 -1.79
C ILE A 29 -8.54 6.69 -2.66
N LEU A 30 -7.91 5.65 -2.11
CA LEU A 30 -7.40 4.52 -2.92
C LEU A 30 -8.37 3.35 -2.98
N THR A 31 -9.04 3.01 -1.86
CA THR A 31 -9.90 1.81 -1.83
C THR A 31 -11.35 2.10 -2.17
N CYS A 32 -11.83 3.34 -1.97
CA CYS A 32 -13.20 3.72 -2.30
C CYS A 32 -13.36 4.31 -3.71
N PHE A 33 -12.29 4.42 -4.50
CA PHE A 33 -12.37 4.96 -5.87
C PHE A 33 -13.40 4.22 -6.73
N GLY A 34 -13.49 2.90 -6.57
CA GLY A 34 -14.35 2.04 -7.38
C GLY A 34 -15.84 2.36 -7.30
N ILE A 35 -16.34 2.84 -6.15
CA ILE A 35 -17.78 3.13 -5.99
C ILE A 35 -18.25 4.33 -6.81
N PHE A 36 -17.33 5.21 -7.23
CA PHE A 36 -17.63 6.40 -8.03
C PHE A 36 -17.63 6.13 -9.54
N ILE A 37 -17.02 5.04 -10.03
CA ILE A 37 -16.84 4.80 -11.46
C ILE A 37 -18.17 4.82 -12.21
N THR A 38 -19.13 4.03 -11.76
CA THR A 38 -20.42 3.92 -12.46
C THR A 38 -21.28 5.17 -12.31
N PRO A 39 -21.53 5.70 -11.09
CA PRO A 39 -22.44 6.84 -10.95
C PRO A 39 -21.91 8.10 -11.62
N VAL A 40 -20.60 8.38 -11.54
CA VAL A 40 -20.03 9.56 -12.21
C VAL A 40 -20.02 9.41 -13.73
N SER A 41 -19.64 8.24 -14.24
CA SER A 41 -19.67 7.98 -15.69
C SER A 41 -21.07 8.10 -16.27
N GLN A 42 -22.09 7.62 -15.56
CA GLN A 42 -23.50 7.76 -15.97
C GLN A 42 -23.96 9.22 -15.94
N TYR A 43 -23.59 9.97 -14.89
CA TYR A 43 -23.96 11.38 -14.76
C TYR A 43 -23.43 12.25 -15.90
N PHE A 44 -22.19 12.04 -16.32
CA PHE A 44 -21.56 12.77 -17.43
C PHE A 44 -21.79 12.15 -18.82
N GLY A 45 -22.45 11.00 -18.92
CA GLY A 45 -22.68 10.32 -20.18
C GLY A 45 -21.39 9.83 -20.87
N VAL A 46 -20.34 9.54 -20.10
CA VAL A 46 -19.03 9.11 -20.62
C VAL A 46 -18.79 7.63 -20.38
N PRO A 47 -17.94 6.97 -21.21
CA PRO A 47 -17.53 5.60 -20.94
C PRO A 47 -16.83 5.46 -19.57
N ARG A 48 -17.02 4.34 -18.88
CA ARG A 48 -16.36 4.05 -17.58
C ARG A 48 -14.83 4.18 -17.65
N VAL A 49 -14.24 3.88 -18.80
CA VAL A 49 -12.79 4.01 -19.04
C VAL A 49 -12.32 5.44 -18.86
N ALA A 50 -13.11 6.44 -19.29
CA ALA A 50 -12.76 7.85 -19.13
C ALA A 50 -12.64 8.23 -17.64
N PHE A 51 -13.57 7.77 -16.78
CA PHE A 51 -13.45 8.03 -15.36
C PHE A 51 -12.34 7.18 -14.71
N SER A 52 -12.15 5.92 -15.12
CA SER A 52 -11.06 5.10 -14.63
C SER A 52 -9.67 5.69 -14.92
N ALA A 53 -9.53 6.46 -16.01
CA ALA A 53 -8.31 7.18 -16.34
C ALA A 53 -7.91 8.24 -15.27
N VAL A 54 -8.85 8.72 -14.46
CA VAL A 54 -8.58 9.60 -13.29
C VAL A 54 -7.60 8.91 -12.33
N PHE A 55 -7.77 7.61 -12.07
CA PHE A 55 -6.85 6.84 -11.24
C PHE A 55 -5.47 6.69 -11.89
N SER A 56 -5.41 6.52 -13.21
CA SER A 56 -4.12 6.48 -13.93
C SER A 56 -3.38 7.80 -13.84
N VAL A 57 -4.08 8.94 -13.98
CA VAL A 57 -3.50 10.28 -13.78
C VAL A 57 -2.97 10.45 -12.36
N LEU A 58 -3.72 10.01 -11.35
CA LEU A 58 -3.29 10.00 -9.95
C LEU A 58 -1.98 9.19 -9.78
N CYS A 59 -1.90 7.98 -10.33
CA CYS A 59 -0.70 7.14 -10.25
C CYS A 59 0.51 7.77 -10.94
N ILE A 60 0.33 8.38 -12.12
CA ILE A 60 1.40 9.08 -12.83
C ILE A 60 1.88 10.29 -12.03
N ALA A 61 0.95 11.08 -11.48
CA ALA A 61 1.29 12.22 -10.64
C ALA A 61 2.05 11.78 -9.37
N MET A 62 1.65 10.68 -8.72
CA MET A 62 2.39 10.08 -7.61
C MET A 62 3.81 9.68 -8.02
N THR A 63 3.98 9.08 -9.21
CA THR A 63 5.29 8.67 -9.73
C THR A 63 6.25 9.86 -9.79
N VAL A 64 5.77 10.97 -10.34
CA VAL A 64 6.57 12.20 -10.46
C VAL A 64 6.80 12.84 -9.09
N ALA A 65 5.78 12.88 -8.24
CA ALA A 65 5.85 13.57 -6.95
C ALA A 65 6.73 12.85 -5.90
N LEU A 66 6.75 11.52 -5.89
CA LEU A 66 7.40 10.70 -4.84
C LEU A 66 8.87 11.08 -4.57
N PRO A 67 9.76 11.22 -5.56
CA PRO A 67 11.16 11.59 -5.31
C PRO A 67 11.29 12.97 -4.67
N PHE A 68 10.46 13.93 -5.09
CA PHE A 68 10.47 15.29 -4.55
C PHE A 68 9.92 15.30 -3.12
N ILE A 69 8.79 14.65 -2.89
CA ILE A 69 8.18 14.54 -1.55
C ILE A 69 9.12 13.80 -0.58
N GLY A 70 9.83 12.76 -1.02
CA GLY A 70 10.84 12.08 -0.21
C GLY A 70 11.97 13.00 0.21
N LYS A 71 12.42 13.91 -0.67
CA LYS A 71 13.42 14.93 -0.33
C LYS A 71 12.86 15.98 0.63
N PHE A 72 11.64 16.47 0.38
CA PHE A 72 10.94 17.40 1.27
C PHE A 72 10.76 16.81 2.67
N TYR A 73 10.36 15.55 2.75
CA TYR A 73 10.16 14.83 4.01
C TYR A 73 11.44 14.76 4.85
N LYS A 74 12.61 14.68 4.20
CA LYS A 74 13.90 14.65 4.89
C LYS A 74 14.39 16.04 5.34
N THR A 75 14.00 17.12 4.64
CA THR A 75 14.54 18.48 4.84
C THR A 75 13.63 19.39 5.65
N HIS A 76 12.36 19.04 5.80
CA HIS A 76 11.36 19.86 6.50
C HIS A 76 10.70 19.10 7.64
N ASP A 77 10.08 19.82 8.56
CA ASP A 77 9.34 19.22 9.68
C ASP A 77 8.24 18.27 9.15
N THR A 78 8.33 17.01 9.53
CA THR A 78 7.40 15.94 9.14
C THR A 78 5.93 16.30 9.41
N ARG A 79 5.66 17.06 10.48
CA ARG A 79 4.29 17.55 10.80
C ARG A 79 3.73 18.42 9.70
N LEU A 80 4.54 19.37 9.22
CA LEU A 80 4.12 20.32 8.18
C LEU A 80 3.90 19.58 6.86
N VAL A 81 4.80 18.67 6.50
CA VAL A 81 4.69 17.89 5.26
C VAL A 81 3.43 17.02 5.29
N LEU A 82 3.17 16.28 6.37
CA LEU A 82 1.98 15.43 6.48
C LEU A 82 0.69 16.25 6.55
N SER A 83 0.68 17.36 7.30
CA SER A 83 -0.50 18.23 7.40
C SER A 83 -0.83 18.91 6.08
N ALA A 84 0.19 19.42 5.37
CA ALA A 84 0.01 19.97 4.02
C ALA A 84 -0.53 18.92 3.05
N SER A 85 -0.02 17.68 3.14
CA SER A 85 -0.49 16.57 2.33
C SER A 85 -1.96 16.22 2.61
N VAL A 86 -2.39 16.20 3.88
CA VAL A 86 -3.80 16.00 4.25
C VAL A 86 -4.67 17.12 3.69
N ILE A 87 -4.24 18.37 3.80
CA ILE A 87 -4.99 19.53 3.29
C ILE A 87 -5.10 19.47 1.76
N ILE A 88 -4.00 19.19 1.05
CA ILE A 88 -4.00 19.05 -0.41
C ILE A 88 -4.94 17.92 -0.83
N CYS A 89 -4.89 16.76 -0.17
CA CYS A 89 -5.79 15.65 -0.45
C CYS A 89 -7.26 16.02 -0.20
N ALA A 90 -7.56 16.65 0.93
CA ALA A 90 -8.92 17.02 1.27
C ALA A 90 -9.50 18.07 0.31
N ILE A 91 -8.72 19.08 -0.05
CA ILE A 91 -9.12 20.11 -1.03
C ILE A 91 -9.34 19.46 -2.40
N SER A 92 -8.39 18.66 -2.88
CA SER A 92 -8.48 18.02 -4.19
C SER A 92 -9.66 17.04 -4.27
N TYR A 93 -9.87 16.25 -3.20
CA TYR A 93 -10.99 15.31 -3.14
C TYR A 93 -12.34 16.03 -3.01
N GLY A 94 -12.40 17.07 -2.18
CA GLY A 94 -13.59 17.92 -2.03
C GLY A 94 -13.93 18.70 -3.30
N ALA A 95 -12.93 19.18 -4.05
CA ALA A 95 -13.13 19.86 -5.31
C ALA A 95 -13.77 18.96 -6.39
N MET A 96 -13.59 17.63 -6.32
CA MET A 96 -14.32 16.70 -7.20
C MET A 96 -15.84 16.82 -7.04
N SER A 97 -16.36 17.25 -5.88
CA SER A 97 -17.80 17.47 -5.68
C SER A 97 -18.36 18.59 -6.54
N ALA A 98 -17.54 19.58 -6.88
CA ALA A 98 -17.92 20.73 -7.71
C ALA A 98 -17.62 20.52 -9.21
N ALA A 99 -17.17 19.33 -9.61
CA ALA A 99 -16.83 19.04 -10.99
C ALA A 99 -18.04 19.18 -11.91
N GLN A 100 -17.86 19.90 -13.03
CA GLN A 100 -18.86 20.08 -14.08
C GLN A 100 -18.48 19.35 -15.37
N GLU A 101 -17.19 19.03 -15.54
CA GLU A 101 -16.64 18.33 -16.69
C GLU A 101 -15.58 17.32 -16.25
N MET A 102 -15.26 16.34 -17.10
CA MET A 102 -14.32 15.27 -16.77
C MET A 102 -12.90 15.77 -16.49
N TRP A 103 -12.44 16.82 -17.14
CA TRP A 103 -11.08 17.35 -16.93
C TRP A 103 -10.86 17.89 -15.52
N HIS A 104 -11.92 18.33 -14.80
CA HIS A 104 -11.82 18.74 -13.41
C HIS A 104 -11.34 17.56 -12.52
N PHE A 105 -11.84 16.35 -12.79
CA PHE A 105 -11.40 15.16 -12.06
C PHE A 105 -9.92 14.84 -12.31
N TYR A 106 -9.45 15.03 -13.57
CA TYR A 106 -8.02 14.82 -13.87
C TYR A 106 -7.14 15.84 -13.15
N LEU A 107 -7.57 17.11 -13.10
CA LEU A 107 -6.84 18.13 -12.34
C LEU A 107 -6.79 17.81 -10.84
N CYS A 108 -7.93 17.44 -10.27
CA CYS A 108 -8.00 17.01 -8.87
C CYS A 108 -7.14 15.76 -8.61
N ALA A 109 -7.08 14.82 -9.55
CA ALA A 109 -6.23 13.63 -9.44
C ALA A 109 -4.74 13.98 -9.38
N VAL A 110 -4.29 15.03 -10.09
CA VAL A 110 -2.91 15.53 -9.96
C VAL A 110 -2.66 16.05 -8.54
N GLY A 111 -3.59 16.81 -7.96
CA GLY A 111 -3.48 17.28 -6.58
C GLY A 111 -3.42 16.12 -5.57
N LEU A 112 -4.27 15.11 -5.74
CA LEU A 112 -4.21 13.88 -4.95
C LEU A 112 -2.86 13.16 -5.12
N GLY A 113 -2.35 13.08 -6.37
CA GLY A 113 -1.05 12.47 -6.68
C GLY A 113 0.13 13.18 -6.02
N ILE A 114 0.00 14.45 -5.67
CA ILE A 114 1.00 15.21 -4.89
C ILE A 114 0.85 14.91 -3.39
N GLY A 115 -0.37 14.86 -2.86
CA GLY A 115 -0.60 14.71 -1.42
C GLY A 115 -0.46 13.26 -0.91
N VAL A 116 -1.00 12.28 -1.65
CA VAL A 116 -1.03 10.86 -1.22
C VAL A 116 0.36 10.26 -0.94
N PRO A 117 1.44 10.56 -1.70
CA PRO A 117 2.74 9.95 -1.50
C PRO A 117 3.29 10.08 -0.08
N ALA A 118 3.19 11.26 0.54
CA ALA A 118 3.67 11.46 1.91
C ALA A 118 2.88 10.59 2.91
N LEU A 119 1.57 10.51 2.74
CA LEU A 119 0.67 9.79 3.63
C LEU A 119 0.80 8.27 3.46
N MET A 120 0.79 7.77 2.23
CA MET A 120 0.74 6.34 1.93
C MET A 120 2.11 5.66 2.00
N PHE A 121 3.15 6.28 1.43
CA PHE A 121 4.44 5.61 1.26
C PHE A 121 5.49 6.01 2.29
N LEU A 122 5.45 7.24 2.81
CA LEU A 122 6.52 7.75 3.66
C LEU A 122 6.16 7.79 5.15
N CYS A 123 4.93 8.14 5.50
CA CYS A 123 4.50 8.35 6.87
C CYS A 123 4.78 7.13 7.76
N VAL A 124 4.23 5.97 7.43
CA VAL A 124 4.34 4.76 8.26
C VAL A 124 5.79 4.26 8.34
N PRO A 125 6.54 4.06 7.22
CA PRO A 125 7.91 3.59 7.31
C PRO A 125 8.83 4.56 8.07
N ALA A 126 8.68 5.88 7.87
CA ALA A 126 9.52 6.85 8.53
C ALA A 126 9.27 6.88 10.04
N LEU A 127 8.01 7.14 10.43
CA LEU A 127 7.67 7.28 11.85
C LEU A 127 7.91 5.99 12.64
N ILE A 128 7.53 4.83 12.10
CA ILE A 128 7.74 3.56 12.81
C ILE A 128 9.23 3.21 12.91
N ASN A 129 10.04 3.51 11.87
CA ASN A 129 11.49 3.29 11.94
C ASN A 129 12.19 4.15 12.99
N ASP A 130 11.72 5.39 13.21
CA ASP A 130 12.35 6.32 14.14
C ASP A 130 11.90 6.11 15.59
N TRP A 131 10.63 5.68 15.80
CA TRP A 131 10.05 5.50 17.12
C TRP A 131 10.22 4.10 17.71
N PHE A 132 10.51 3.08 16.87
CA PHE A 132 10.63 1.68 17.31
C PHE A 132 11.96 1.08 16.84
N ASP A 133 12.69 0.46 17.77
CA ASP A 133 13.89 -0.33 17.44
C ASP A 133 13.55 -1.79 17.18
N GLN A 134 12.48 -2.30 17.81
CA GLN A 134 12.03 -3.70 17.72
C GLN A 134 10.59 -3.75 17.22
N ARG A 135 10.19 -4.88 16.63
CA ARG A 135 8.84 -5.16 16.11
C ARG A 135 8.34 -4.14 15.07
N VAL A 136 9.28 -3.55 14.35
CA VAL A 136 8.98 -2.52 13.33
C VAL A 136 8.06 -3.07 12.25
N GLY A 137 8.29 -4.30 11.80
CA GLY A 137 7.44 -4.96 10.81
C GLY A 137 6.01 -5.18 11.29
N THR A 138 5.84 -5.61 12.55
CA THR A 138 4.52 -5.79 13.18
C THR A 138 3.74 -4.48 13.20
N PHE A 139 4.36 -3.39 13.66
CA PHE A 139 3.69 -2.08 13.71
C PHE A 139 3.40 -1.50 12.34
N MET A 140 4.32 -1.64 11.38
CA MET A 140 4.06 -1.26 9.99
C MET A 140 2.90 -2.06 9.40
N GLY A 141 2.91 -3.38 9.60
CA GLY A 141 1.85 -4.27 9.14
C GLY A 141 0.49 -3.92 9.72
N LEU A 142 0.45 -3.64 11.03
CA LEU A 142 -0.77 -3.18 11.71
C LEU A 142 -1.29 -1.87 11.11
N CYS A 143 -0.44 -0.86 10.96
CA CYS A 143 -0.85 0.43 10.38
C CYS A 143 -1.41 0.25 8.96
N PHE A 144 -0.70 -0.48 8.11
CA PHE A 144 -1.14 -0.70 6.73
C PHE A 144 -2.40 -1.56 6.60
N ALA A 145 -2.70 -2.46 7.55
CA ALA A 145 -3.92 -3.25 7.55
C ALA A 145 -5.18 -2.38 7.60
N PHE A 146 -5.10 -1.22 8.25
CA PHE A 146 -6.22 -0.29 8.36
C PHE A 146 -6.64 0.34 7.03
N THR A 147 -5.84 0.29 5.98
CA THR A 147 -6.29 0.67 4.63
C THR A 147 -7.39 -0.27 4.12
N GLY A 148 -7.27 -1.57 4.38
CA GLY A 148 -8.29 -2.55 4.03
C GLY A 148 -9.53 -2.45 4.92
N ILE A 149 -9.33 -2.30 6.23
CA ILE A 149 -10.43 -2.11 7.20
C ILE A 149 -11.23 -0.84 6.84
N GLY A 150 -10.54 0.27 6.54
CA GLY A 150 -11.20 1.50 6.12
C GLY A 150 -12.01 1.32 4.84
N GLY A 151 -11.47 0.61 3.83
CA GLY A 151 -12.24 0.27 2.63
C GLY A 151 -13.51 -0.53 2.93
N THR A 152 -13.44 -1.48 3.86
CA THR A 152 -14.61 -2.26 4.29
C THR A 152 -15.68 -1.39 4.96
N VAL A 153 -15.28 -0.35 5.67
CA VAL A 153 -16.20 0.58 6.35
C VAL A 153 -16.73 1.65 5.39
N PHE A 154 -15.85 2.29 4.63
CA PHE A 154 -16.23 3.46 3.83
C PHE A 154 -16.91 3.10 2.50
N ASN A 155 -16.65 1.93 1.89
CA ASN A 155 -17.34 1.55 0.65
C ASN A 155 -18.85 1.41 0.82
N PRO A 156 -19.41 0.70 1.84
CA PRO A 156 -20.86 0.65 2.06
C PRO A 156 -21.44 2.03 2.38
N ILE A 157 -20.77 2.82 3.24
CA ILE A 157 -21.22 4.17 3.61
C ILE A 157 -21.27 5.06 2.36
N GLY A 158 -20.19 5.07 1.56
CA GLY A 158 -20.13 5.85 0.33
C GLY A 158 -21.19 5.42 -0.68
N SER A 159 -21.39 4.11 -0.87
CA SER A 159 -22.44 3.59 -1.76
C SER A 159 -23.84 4.01 -1.31
N ALA A 160 -24.12 4.00 -0.02
CA ALA A 160 -25.41 4.46 0.51
C ALA A 160 -25.62 5.96 0.26
N ILE A 161 -24.58 6.80 0.46
CA ILE A 161 -24.66 8.24 0.17
C ILE A 161 -24.86 8.46 -1.33
N ILE A 162 -24.12 7.78 -2.18
CA ILE A 162 -24.22 7.90 -3.64
C ILE A 162 -25.62 7.54 -4.12
N SER A 163 -26.22 6.50 -3.53
CA SER A 163 -27.57 6.04 -3.90
C SER A 163 -28.71 6.95 -3.43
N SER A 164 -28.42 7.99 -2.63
CA SER A 164 -29.46 8.89 -2.10
C SER A 164 -30.06 9.83 -3.16
N GLY A 165 -29.45 9.95 -4.34
CA GLY A 165 -29.97 10.77 -5.43
C GLY A 165 -29.00 10.90 -6.61
N PRO A 166 -29.43 11.56 -7.71
CA PRO A 166 -28.63 11.70 -8.93
C PRO A 166 -27.27 12.38 -8.71
N GLU A 167 -27.19 13.28 -7.74
CA GLU A 167 -25.98 14.01 -7.35
C GLU A 167 -25.36 13.50 -6.02
N GLY A 168 -25.79 12.34 -5.52
CA GLY A 168 -25.29 11.77 -4.27
C GLY A 168 -23.78 11.57 -4.26
N TRP A 169 -23.16 11.35 -5.41
CA TRP A 169 -21.70 11.27 -5.55
C TRP A 169 -20.99 12.58 -5.16
N ARG A 170 -21.60 13.75 -5.42
CA ARG A 170 -21.07 15.07 -5.00
C ARG A 170 -21.03 15.19 -3.48
N ALA A 171 -22.15 14.85 -2.83
CA ALA A 171 -22.26 14.83 -1.38
C ALA A 171 -21.25 13.86 -0.76
N CYS A 172 -21.06 12.68 -1.36
CA CYS A 172 -20.10 11.69 -0.90
C CYS A 172 -18.65 12.22 -0.95
N TYR A 173 -18.23 12.87 -2.04
CA TYR A 173 -16.91 13.50 -2.14
C TYR A 173 -16.70 14.56 -1.07
N LEU A 174 -17.68 15.42 -0.84
CA LEU A 174 -17.58 16.49 0.15
C LEU A 174 -17.52 15.95 1.59
N ILE A 175 -18.40 15.00 1.94
CA ILE A 175 -18.43 14.37 3.25
C ILE A 175 -17.11 13.65 3.51
N PHE A 176 -16.61 12.87 2.56
CA PHE A 176 -15.35 12.15 2.71
C PHE A 176 -14.15 13.09 2.82
N ALA A 177 -14.13 14.21 2.07
CA ALA A 177 -13.11 15.24 2.21
C ALA A 177 -13.10 15.86 3.62
N LEU A 178 -14.28 16.18 4.18
CA LEU A 178 -14.41 16.69 5.53
C LEU A 178 -13.99 15.68 6.58
N VAL A 179 -14.39 14.42 6.43
CA VAL A 179 -13.98 13.32 7.33
C VAL A 179 -12.46 13.15 7.33
N MET A 180 -11.82 13.17 6.14
CA MET A 180 -10.36 13.12 6.03
C MET A 180 -9.71 14.31 6.73
N LEU A 181 -10.19 15.52 6.47
CA LEU A 181 -9.59 16.74 7.00
C LEU A 181 -9.73 16.81 8.53
N VAL A 182 -10.95 16.72 9.02
CA VAL A 182 -11.28 16.86 10.46
C VAL A 182 -10.72 15.68 11.26
N GLY A 183 -10.78 14.47 10.70
CA GLY A 183 -10.32 13.26 11.39
C GLY A 183 -8.80 13.10 11.41
N THR A 184 -8.06 13.65 10.43
CA THR A 184 -6.62 13.40 10.31
C THR A 184 -5.78 14.60 10.70
N LEU A 185 -6.19 15.82 10.35
CA LEU A 185 -5.39 17.03 10.53
C LEU A 185 -4.97 17.28 11.99
N PRO A 186 -5.84 17.10 13.01
CA PRO A 186 -5.44 17.28 14.41
C PRO A 186 -4.30 16.33 14.82
N PHE A 187 -4.33 15.09 14.36
CA PHE A 187 -3.29 14.10 14.66
C PHE A 187 -1.96 14.48 14.02
N THR A 188 -1.96 14.91 12.74
CA THR A 188 -0.72 15.32 12.06
C THR A 188 -0.13 16.59 12.64
N LEU A 189 -0.93 17.56 13.06
CA LEU A 189 -0.46 18.82 13.62
C LEU A 189 0.03 18.70 15.07
N PHE A 190 -0.72 17.99 15.92
CA PHE A 190 -0.48 18.01 17.36
C PHE A 190 0.26 16.77 17.88
N VAL A 191 0.07 15.60 17.26
CA VAL A 191 0.64 14.34 17.76
C VAL A 191 1.95 14.00 17.08
N VAL A 192 2.07 14.22 15.76
CA VAL A 192 3.29 13.84 15.03
C VAL A 192 4.52 14.58 15.57
N ARG A 193 5.58 13.81 15.85
CA ARG A 193 6.94 14.26 16.06
C ARG A 193 7.85 13.34 15.27
N GLU A 194 8.86 13.92 14.62
CA GLU A 194 9.73 13.15 13.75
C GLU A 194 10.53 12.13 14.54
N LYS A 195 11.16 12.58 15.60
CA LYS A 195 12.05 11.74 16.40
C LYS A 195 11.70 11.79 17.89
N PRO A 196 11.89 10.67 18.62
CA PRO A 196 11.71 10.67 20.07
C PRO A 196 12.66 11.65 20.77
N GLN A 197 13.86 11.88 20.21
CA GLN A 197 14.87 12.81 20.72
C GLN A 197 14.38 14.27 20.79
N ASP A 198 13.45 14.68 19.90
CA ASP A 198 12.85 16.02 19.89
C ASP A 198 12.05 16.30 21.18
N LEU A 199 11.65 15.24 21.88
CA LEU A 199 10.97 15.30 23.17
C LEU A 199 11.86 14.83 24.35
N GLY A 200 13.17 14.62 24.11
CA GLY A 200 14.08 14.06 25.10
C GLY A 200 13.77 12.58 25.44
N LEU A 201 13.09 11.85 24.54
CA LEU A 201 12.72 10.46 24.72
C LEU A 201 13.67 9.55 23.92
N ILE A 202 13.66 8.26 24.27
CA ILE A 202 14.45 7.22 23.59
C ILE A 202 13.48 6.34 22.79
N PRO A 203 13.89 5.80 21.62
CA PRO A 203 13.08 4.84 20.86
C PRO A 203 12.61 3.68 21.73
N LEU A 204 11.40 3.20 21.46
CA LEU A 204 10.80 2.15 22.29
C LEU A 204 11.49 0.81 22.03
N THR A 205 12.17 0.31 23.08
CA THR A 205 12.73 -1.04 23.14
C THR A 205 11.88 -1.92 24.05
N PHE A 206 11.46 -3.08 23.55
CA PHE A 206 10.77 -4.08 24.38
C PHE A 206 11.81 -4.85 25.17
N ALA A 207 11.78 -4.77 26.52
CA ALA A 207 12.66 -5.54 27.38
C ALA A 207 12.43 -7.05 27.14
N SER A 208 13.32 -7.67 26.39
CA SER A 208 13.46 -9.12 26.38
C SER A 208 14.28 -9.49 27.61
N GLY A 209 13.80 -10.40 28.44
CA GLY A 209 14.31 -10.74 29.79
C GLY A 209 15.74 -11.28 29.90
N ASN A 210 16.64 -10.86 29.03
CA ASN A 210 18.07 -11.00 29.19
C ASN A 210 18.68 -9.60 29.11
N GLU A 211 19.11 -9.07 30.25
CA GLU A 211 19.99 -7.91 30.36
C GLU A 211 21.34 -8.22 29.71
N LYS A 212 21.38 -8.17 28.37
CA LYS A 212 22.60 -7.77 27.70
C LYS A 212 22.58 -6.26 27.63
N THR A 213 23.48 -5.64 28.36
CA THR A 213 23.88 -4.25 28.29
C THR A 213 23.61 -3.71 26.89
N VAL A 214 22.68 -2.74 26.81
CA VAL A 214 22.44 -1.99 25.58
C VAL A 214 23.68 -1.12 25.40
N GLU A 215 24.73 -1.66 24.79
CA GLU A 215 25.65 -0.83 24.03
C GLU A 215 24.78 -0.07 23.04
N VAL A 216 24.84 1.25 23.11
CA VAL A 216 24.29 2.17 22.13
C VAL A 216 24.58 1.53 20.77
N ALA A 217 23.54 1.13 20.07
CA ALA A 217 23.70 0.48 18.76
C ALA A 217 24.51 1.43 17.91
N GLU A 218 25.81 1.18 17.86
CA GLU A 218 26.71 1.80 16.93
C GLU A 218 26.06 1.70 15.57
N THR A 219 26.08 2.79 14.83
CA THR A 219 25.74 2.89 13.40
C THR A 219 26.07 1.55 12.75
N SER A 220 25.05 0.80 12.40
CA SER A 220 25.28 -0.49 11.75
C SER A 220 26.17 -0.23 10.54
N SER A 221 27.23 -1.01 10.37
CA SER A 221 28.24 -0.86 9.31
C SER A 221 27.65 -0.81 7.89
N ASN A 222 26.35 -0.96 7.75
CA ASN A 222 25.57 -1.00 6.51
C ASN A 222 24.73 0.24 6.22
N ASP A 223 24.84 1.33 6.98
CA ASP A 223 24.09 2.57 6.69
C ASP A 223 24.63 3.26 5.45
N ILE A 224 23.89 3.16 4.34
CA ILE A 224 24.24 3.72 3.04
C ILE A 224 23.41 4.96 2.79
N SER A 225 24.07 6.02 2.27
CA SER A 225 23.36 7.23 1.84
C SER A 225 22.49 6.96 0.62
N ALA A 226 21.39 7.72 0.45
CA ALA A 226 20.48 7.56 -0.67
C ALA A 226 21.14 7.78 -2.04
N ASP A 227 22.19 8.60 -2.12
CA ASP A 227 22.89 8.86 -3.37
C ASP A 227 23.92 7.75 -3.69
N ASP A 228 24.51 7.16 -2.67
CA ASP A 228 25.40 6.00 -2.84
C ASP A 228 24.62 4.72 -3.11
N ALA A 229 23.41 4.56 -2.55
CA ALA A 229 22.59 3.39 -2.78
C ALA A 229 22.34 3.11 -4.26
N MET A 230 22.18 4.14 -5.08
CA MET A 230 21.99 4.00 -6.54
C MET A 230 23.19 3.44 -7.28
N LYS A 231 24.39 3.47 -6.68
CA LYS A 231 25.61 2.90 -7.28
C LYS A 231 25.68 1.39 -7.08
N TYR A 232 24.88 0.82 -6.20
CA TYR A 232 24.89 -0.60 -5.89
C TYR A 232 23.84 -1.37 -6.70
N PRO A 233 24.15 -2.54 -7.22
CA PRO A 233 23.20 -3.36 -7.99
C PRO A 233 21.99 -3.81 -7.15
N GLU A 234 22.13 -3.87 -5.82
CA GLU A 234 21.05 -4.19 -4.89
C GLU A 234 19.90 -3.20 -4.97
N PHE A 235 20.17 -1.91 -5.28
CA PHE A 235 19.14 -0.90 -5.49
C PHE A 235 18.19 -1.29 -6.64
N TYR A 236 18.77 -1.67 -7.78
CA TYR A 236 18.01 -2.09 -8.95
C TYR A 236 17.30 -3.42 -8.73
N MET A 237 17.89 -4.34 -7.94
CA MET A 237 17.24 -5.60 -7.58
C MET A 237 16.01 -5.37 -6.71
N VAL A 238 16.07 -4.49 -5.70
CA VAL A 238 14.95 -4.14 -4.84
C VAL A 238 13.91 -3.32 -5.61
N ALA A 239 14.32 -2.43 -6.50
CA ALA A 239 13.42 -1.70 -7.38
C ALA A 239 12.67 -2.64 -8.33
N ALA A 240 13.37 -3.60 -8.95
CA ALA A 240 12.75 -4.62 -9.79
C ALA A 240 11.80 -5.53 -9.00
N PHE A 241 12.20 -5.96 -7.80
CA PHE A 241 11.32 -6.71 -6.90
C PHE A 241 10.02 -5.96 -6.66
N TYR A 242 10.11 -4.67 -6.29
CA TYR A 242 8.92 -3.87 -5.96
C TYR A 242 8.06 -3.62 -7.21
N ALA A 243 8.67 -3.33 -8.34
CA ALA A 243 7.96 -3.17 -9.60
C ALA A 243 7.20 -4.45 -10.01
N LEU A 244 7.87 -5.60 -9.98
CA LEU A 244 7.29 -6.89 -10.37
C LEU A 244 6.19 -7.35 -9.41
N ILE A 245 6.39 -7.20 -8.10
CA ILE A 245 5.35 -7.60 -7.13
C ILE A 245 4.13 -6.68 -7.23
N THR A 246 4.31 -5.39 -7.52
CA THR A 246 3.22 -4.43 -7.75
C THR A 246 2.51 -4.72 -9.08
N PHE A 247 3.25 -5.07 -10.13
CA PHE A 247 2.67 -5.51 -11.39
C PHE A 247 1.78 -6.73 -11.20
N ASN A 248 2.27 -7.72 -10.48
CA ASN A 248 1.58 -8.97 -10.21
C ASN A 248 0.35 -8.78 -9.32
N GLN A 249 0.41 -7.86 -8.36
CA GLN A 249 -0.70 -7.51 -7.49
C GLN A 249 -1.97 -7.14 -8.26
N GLN A 250 -1.85 -6.51 -9.43
CA GLN A 250 -2.98 -6.08 -10.25
C GLN A 250 -3.80 -7.26 -10.83
N ILE A 251 -3.28 -8.48 -10.79
CA ILE A 251 -4.03 -9.70 -11.13
C ILE A 251 -5.32 -9.82 -10.30
N SER A 252 -5.30 -9.34 -9.04
CA SER A 252 -6.46 -9.38 -8.16
C SER A 252 -7.69 -8.66 -8.71
N GLN A 253 -7.50 -7.65 -9.56
CA GLN A 253 -8.58 -6.91 -10.20
C GLN A 253 -9.37 -7.76 -11.21
N TYR A 254 -8.79 -8.87 -11.66
CA TYR A 254 -9.39 -9.78 -12.64
C TYR A 254 -10.10 -10.97 -12.00
N PHE A 255 -10.01 -11.17 -10.67
CA PHE A 255 -10.71 -12.28 -10.00
C PHE A 255 -12.23 -12.22 -10.14
N PRO A 256 -12.92 -11.05 -10.08
CA PRO A 256 -14.33 -10.96 -10.39
C PRO A 256 -14.66 -11.41 -11.82
N SER A 257 -13.88 -10.99 -12.80
CA SER A 257 -14.04 -11.37 -14.20
C SER A 257 -13.77 -12.86 -14.42
N TYR A 258 -12.79 -13.42 -13.69
CA TYR A 258 -12.53 -14.87 -13.71
C TYR A 258 -13.71 -15.66 -13.16
N ALA A 259 -14.33 -15.22 -12.05
CA ALA A 259 -15.54 -15.87 -11.53
C ALA A 259 -16.69 -15.86 -12.54
N ALA A 260 -16.83 -14.79 -13.32
CA ALA A 260 -17.85 -14.70 -14.35
C ALA A 260 -17.68 -15.75 -15.47
N THR A 261 -16.48 -16.29 -15.71
CA THR A 261 -16.26 -17.36 -16.69
C THR A 261 -16.94 -18.68 -16.32
N PHE A 262 -17.37 -18.84 -15.08
CA PHE A 262 -18.11 -20.02 -14.62
C PHE A 262 -19.64 -19.89 -14.75
N ALA A 263 -20.16 -18.85 -15.44
CA ALA A 263 -21.60 -18.57 -15.53
C ALA A 263 -22.40 -19.77 -16.05
N GLU A 264 -21.90 -20.49 -17.06
CA GLU A 264 -22.56 -21.64 -17.65
C GLU A 264 -22.40 -22.94 -16.83
N THR A 265 -21.22 -23.12 -16.18
CA THR A 265 -20.88 -24.37 -15.46
C THR A 265 -21.25 -24.35 -13.98
N ALA A 266 -21.18 -23.18 -13.34
CA ALA A 266 -21.47 -22.99 -11.93
C ALA A 266 -22.00 -21.56 -11.66
N PRO A 267 -23.28 -21.26 -11.91
CA PRO A 267 -23.86 -19.92 -11.76
C PRO A 267 -23.69 -19.33 -10.36
N ALA A 268 -23.66 -20.16 -9.32
CA ALA A 268 -23.41 -19.72 -7.95
C ALA A 268 -22.01 -19.09 -7.78
N ILE A 269 -21.00 -19.56 -8.50
CA ILE A 269 -19.65 -18.97 -8.49
C ILE A 269 -19.65 -17.64 -9.24
N ALA A 270 -20.32 -17.57 -10.39
CA ALA A 270 -20.45 -16.35 -11.15
C ALA A 270 -21.18 -15.25 -10.34
N ALA A 271 -22.15 -15.63 -9.50
CA ALA A 271 -22.80 -14.70 -8.56
C ALA A 271 -21.90 -14.28 -7.39
N ALA A 272 -20.88 -15.05 -7.07
CA ALA A 272 -19.97 -14.83 -5.94
C ALA A 272 -18.76 -13.90 -6.25
N THR A 273 -18.82 -13.11 -7.33
CA THR A 273 -17.74 -12.20 -7.74
C THR A 273 -17.27 -11.27 -6.62
N GLY A 274 -18.21 -10.71 -5.85
CA GLY A 274 -17.93 -9.85 -4.70
C GLY A 274 -17.23 -10.58 -3.55
N LEU A 275 -17.51 -11.90 -3.36
CA LEU A 275 -16.84 -12.70 -2.34
C LEU A 275 -15.37 -12.94 -2.68
N LEU A 276 -15.02 -13.15 -3.95
CA LEU A 276 -13.63 -13.32 -4.37
C LEU A 276 -12.82 -12.04 -4.14
N ALA A 277 -13.40 -10.89 -4.47
CA ALA A 277 -12.77 -9.61 -4.16
C ALA A 277 -12.64 -9.40 -2.64
N GLY A 278 -13.69 -9.70 -1.87
CA GLY A 278 -13.71 -9.58 -0.41
C GLY A 278 -12.68 -10.47 0.28
N THR A 279 -12.54 -11.73 -0.15
CA THR A 279 -11.54 -12.65 0.41
C THR A 279 -10.11 -12.23 0.07
N THR A 280 -9.87 -11.64 -1.11
CA THR A 280 -8.57 -11.04 -1.43
C THR A 280 -8.23 -9.89 -0.48
N MET A 281 -9.19 -8.99 -0.20
CA MET A 281 -9.00 -7.87 0.73
C MET A 281 -8.79 -8.35 2.17
N LEU A 282 -9.49 -9.40 2.60
CA LEU A 282 -9.29 -10.04 3.89
C LEU A 282 -7.89 -10.67 3.98
N GLY A 283 -7.48 -11.40 2.96
CA GLY A 283 -6.13 -11.96 2.85
C GLY A 283 -5.05 -10.89 2.90
N GLN A 284 -5.27 -9.75 2.23
CA GLN A 284 -4.37 -8.59 2.27
C GLN A 284 -4.26 -7.99 3.68
N ALA A 285 -5.38 -7.79 4.39
CA ALA A 285 -5.38 -7.21 5.72
C ALA A 285 -4.63 -8.11 6.72
N ILE A 286 -4.94 -9.41 6.72
CA ILE A 286 -4.27 -10.41 7.56
C ILE A 286 -2.81 -10.56 7.14
N GLY A 287 -2.53 -10.58 5.85
CA GLY A 287 -1.19 -10.68 5.29
C GLY A 287 -0.28 -9.54 5.72
N LYS A 288 -0.78 -8.30 5.78
CA LYS A 288 0.00 -7.14 6.23
C LYS A 288 0.49 -7.30 7.68
N VAL A 289 -0.37 -7.78 8.57
CA VAL A 289 0.00 -8.04 9.96
C VAL A 289 0.93 -9.25 10.05
N LEU A 290 0.58 -10.35 9.38
CA LEU A 290 1.36 -11.60 9.39
C LEU A 290 2.78 -11.39 8.84
N LEU A 291 2.90 -10.83 7.63
CA LEU A 291 4.22 -10.61 7.01
C LEU A 291 5.02 -9.52 7.74
N GLY A 292 4.34 -8.55 8.35
CA GLY A 292 4.97 -7.58 9.24
C GLY A 292 5.62 -8.28 10.43
N ALA A 293 4.88 -9.12 11.14
CA ALA A 293 5.40 -9.88 12.29
C ALA A 293 6.51 -10.87 11.88
N LEU A 294 6.35 -11.56 10.74
CA LEU A 294 7.39 -12.44 10.22
C LEU A 294 8.67 -11.69 9.83
N SER A 295 8.53 -10.44 9.34
CA SER A 295 9.69 -9.61 9.00
C SER A 295 10.52 -9.21 10.22
N ASP A 296 9.90 -9.11 11.40
CA ASP A 296 10.61 -8.86 12.66
C ASP A 296 11.49 -10.04 13.07
N ILE A 297 11.13 -11.26 12.65
CA ILE A 297 11.94 -12.47 12.85
C ILE A 297 12.99 -12.57 11.73
N SER A 298 12.54 -12.49 10.49
CA SER A 298 13.39 -12.53 9.31
C SER A 298 12.68 -11.98 8.06
N VAL A 299 13.26 -10.96 7.44
CA VAL A 299 12.74 -10.43 6.17
C VAL A 299 12.76 -11.49 5.06
N LYS A 300 13.76 -12.40 5.08
CA LYS A 300 13.81 -13.55 4.15
C LYS A 300 12.59 -14.45 4.31
N LEU A 301 12.22 -14.77 5.57
CA LEU A 301 11.07 -15.63 5.87
C LEU A 301 9.77 -14.97 5.42
N ALA A 302 9.59 -13.67 5.67
CA ALA A 302 8.40 -12.94 5.25
C ALA A 302 8.25 -12.91 3.72
N CYS A 303 9.33 -12.66 2.98
CA CYS A 303 9.32 -12.73 1.52
C CYS A 303 8.98 -14.15 1.03
N PHE A 304 9.56 -15.18 1.64
CA PHE A 304 9.30 -16.57 1.27
C PHE A 304 7.83 -16.93 1.49
N VAL A 305 7.29 -16.71 2.68
CA VAL A 305 5.89 -17.01 3.03
C VAL A 305 4.93 -16.22 2.14
N GLY A 306 5.15 -14.92 1.96
CA GLY A 306 4.29 -14.08 1.11
C GLY A 306 4.28 -14.53 -0.35
N ILE A 307 5.43 -14.82 -0.93
CA ILE A 307 5.52 -15.25 -2.34
C ILE A 307 4.93 -16.65 -2.52
N PHE A 308 5.25 -17.60 -1.62
CA PHE A 308 4.70 -18.95 -1.72
C PHE A 308 3.19 -18.95 -1.54
N SER A 309 2.62 -18.16 -0.63
CA SER A 309 1.16 -18.03 -0.50
C SER A 309 0.52 -17.55 -1.81
N GLY A 310 1.14 -16.58 -2.49
CA GLY A 310 0.64 -16.10 -3.78
C GLY A 310 0.75 -17.14 -4.90
N ILE A 311 1.86 -17.86 -4.98
CA ILE A 311 2.05 -18.94 -5.97
C ILE A 311 0.99 -20.04 -5.74
N ILE A 312 0.79 -20.49 -4.50
CA ILE A 312 -0.24 -21.49 -4.18
C ILE A 312 -1.63 -20.94 -4.53
N GLY A 313 -1.91 -19.68 -4.21
CA GLY A 313 -3.17 -19.04 -4.56
C GLY A 313 -3.43 -19.05 -6.06
N LEU A 314 -2.46 -18.66 -6.89
CA LEU A 314 -2.59 -18.69 -8.35
C LEU A 314 -2.69 -20.11 -8.91
N LEU A 315 -1.99 -21.08 -8.34
CA LEU A 315 -2.11 -22.49 -8.72
C LEU A 315 -3.53 -23.01 -8.44
N MET A 316 -4.10 -22.73 -7.25
CA MET A 316 -5.46 -23.12 -6.91
C MET A 316 -6.49 -22.53 -7.88
N LEU A 317 -6.31 -21.27 -8.30
CA LEU A 317 -7.16 -20.65 -9.31
C LEU A 317 -6.94 -21.27 -10.70
N GLY A 318 -5.70 -21.60 -11.04
CA GLY A 318 -5.32 -22.19 -12.33
C GLY A 318 -5.86 -23.61 -12.57
N ILE A 319 -6.21 -24.37 -11.53
CA ILE A 319 -6.84 -25.70 -11.65
C ILE A 319 -8.21 -25.62 -12.35
N LYS A 320 -8.85 -24.43 -12.33
CA LYS A 320 -10.13 -24.15 -12.99
C LYS A 320 -11.28 -25.11 -12.55
N LEU A 321 -11.23 -25.58 -11.31
CA LEU A 321 -12.33 -26.37 -10.74
C LEU A 321 -13.46 -25.44 -10.27
N PRO A 322 -14.75 -25.76 -10.58
CA PRO A 322 -15.90 -24.96 -10.15
C PRO A 322 -16.25 -25.24 -8.67
N VAL A 323 -15.28 -25.05 -7.77
CA VAL A 323 -15.42 -25.27 -6.33
C VAL A 323 -15.20 -23.96 -5.61
N LEU A 324 -16.29 -23.34 -5.15
CA LEU A 324 -16.23 -22.00 -4.53
C LEU A 324 -15.24 -21.90 -3.36
N PRO A 325 -15.18 -22.82 -2.37
CA PRO A 325 -14.19 -22.77 -1.30
C PRO A 325 -12.73 -22.76 -1.80
N LEU A 326 -12.43 -23.49 -2.89
CA LEU A 326 -11.09 -23.53 -3.49
C LEU A 326 -10.71 -22.16 -4.07
N LEU A 327 -11.64 -21.52 -4.78
CA LEU A 327 -11.43 -20.21 -5.37
C LEU A 327 -11.27 -19.12 -4.29
N LEU A 328 -12.09 -19.18 -3.23
CA LEU A 328 -11.98 -18.26 -2.09
C LEU A 328 -10.63 -18.43 -1.36
N ALA A 329 -10.19 -19.67 -1.14
CA ALA A 329 -8.88 -19.95 -0.54
C ALA A 329 -7.74 -19.44 -1.44
N GLY A 330 -7.83 -19.64 -2.76
CA GLY A 330 -6.85 -19.14 -3.73
C GLY A 330 -6.73 -17.62 -3.71
N THR A 331 -7.86 -16.92 -3.75
CA THR A 331 -7.88 -15.44 -3.69
C THR A 331 -7.41 -14.91 -2.33
N PHE A 332 -7.73 -15.58 -1.23
CA PHE A 332 -7.23 -15.24 0.10
C PHE A 332 -5.71 -15.35 0.20
N LEU A 333 -5.14 -16.48 -0.25
CA LEU A 333 -3.69 -16.71 -0.25
C LEU A 333 -2.96 -15.71 -1.16
N PHE A 334 -3.52 -15.37 -2.31
CA PHE A 334 -3.00 -14.30 -3.15
C PHE A 334 -3.04 -12.94 -2.46
N GLY A 335 -4.11 -12.68 -1.69
CA GLY A 335 -4.25 -11.49 -0.86
C GLY A 335 -3.11 -11.36 0.16
N ILE A 336 -2.64 -12.46 0.77
CA ILE A 336 -1.47 -12.44 1.67
C ILE A 336 -0.22 -11.96 0.92
N ALA A 337 0.03 -12.47 -0.31
CA ALA A 337 1.15 -12.03 -1.13
C ALA A 337 1.09 -10.54 -1.48
N TYR A 338 -0.11 -10.01 -1.69
CA TYR A 338 -0.33 -8.58 -1.94
C TYR A 338 0.27 -7.70 -0.83
N ALA A 339 0.29 -8.17 0.41
CA ALA A 339 0.85 -7.40 1.52
C ALA A 339 2.36 -7.12 1.39
N LEU A 340 3.10 -7.88 0.55
CA LEU A 340 4.51 -7.60 0.27
C LEU A 340 4.74 -6.25 -0.39
N THR A 341 3.76 -5.73 -1.14
CA THR A 341 3.90 -4.43 -1.80
C THR A 341 3.95 -3.27 -0.80
N THR A 342 3.19 -3.35 0.28
CA THR A 342 3.07 -2.26 1.25
C THR A 342 3.97 -2.43 2.47
N VAL A 343 4.12 -3.67 2.97
CA VAL A 343 4.89 -3.97 4.19
C VAL A 343 6.27 -4.52 3.84
N GLY A 344 6.34 -5.48 2.92
CA GLY A 344 7.58 -6.17 2.59
C GLY A 344 8.61 -5.27 1.91
N SER A 345 8.18 -4.38 1.02
CA SER A 345 9.08 -3.53 0.25
C SER A 345 9.87 -2.52 1.11
N PRO A 346 9.25 -1.70 1.99
CA PRO A 346 10.02 -0.81 2.86
C PRO A 346 10.92 -1.56 3.86
N LEU A 347 10.48 -2.72 4.35
CA LEU A 347 11.30 -3.55 5.23
C LEU A 347 12.49 -4.19 4.51
N LEU A 348 12.31 -4.58 3.23
CA LEU A 348 13.40 -5.07 2.40
C LEU A 348 14.44 -3.97 2.13
N VAL A 349 13.99 -2.74 1.84
CA VAL A 349 14.89 -1.58 1.68
C VAL A 349 15.71 -1.36 2.95
N ARG A 350 15.06 -1.35 4.11
CA ARG A 350 15.73 -1.21 5.40
C ARG A 350 16.74 -2.33 5.67
N ALA A 351 16.39 -3.58 5.34
CA ALA A 351 17.27 -4.73 5.54
C ALA A 351 18.51 -4.72 4.63
N VAL A 352 18.41 -4.10 3.44
CA VAL A 352 19.51 -4.06 2.45
C VAL A 352 20.41 -2.84 2.63
N PHE A 353 19.84 -1.66 2.97
CA PHE A 353 20.55 -0.37 2.96
C PHE A 353 20.72 0.26 4.35
N GLY A 354 20.20 -0.36 5.41
CA GLY A 354 20.25 0.19 6.76
C GLY A 354 19.11 1.16 7.07
N LYS A 355 19.20 1.84 8.22
CA LYS A 355 18.13 2.69 8.77
C LYS A 355 18.22 4.14 8.25
N LYS A 356 19.42 4.67 8.10
CA LYS A 356 19.72 6.13 7.97
C LYS A 356 18.90 6.84 6.88
N ASP A 357 18.93 6.35 5.64
CA ASP A 357 18.27 6.96 4.48
C ASP A 357 17.20 6.06 3.86
N SER A 358 16.74 5.04 4.60
CA SER A 358 15.81 4.02 4.09
C SER A 358 14.53 4.62 3.49
N THR A 359 13.96 5.65 4.10
CA THR A 359 12.75 6.33 3.63
C THR A 359 12.98 7.05 2.29
N LEU A 360 14.12 7.70 2.12
CA LEU A 360 14.46 8.39 0.88
C LEU A 360 14.78 7.40 -0.25
N ILE A 361 15.50 6.31 0.07
CA ILE A 361 15.76 5.21 -0.88
C ILE A 361 14.43 4.58 -1.30
N TYR A 362 13.54 4.30 -0.34
CA TYR A 362 12.22 3.73 -0.61
C TYR A 362 11.36 4.65 -1.48
N SER A 363 11.38 5.98 -1.27
CA SER A 363 10.62 6.91 -2.10
C SER A 363 11.01 6.88 -3.58
N ARG A 364 12.33 6.75 -3.86
CA ARG A 364 12.85 6.62 -5.23
C ARG A 364 12.38 5.31 -5.90
N ILE A 365 12.39 4.21 -5.15
CA ILE A 365 11.94 2.89 -5.62
C ILE A 365 10.42 2.87 -5.82
N ALA A 366 9.66 3.45 -4.88
CA ALA A 366 8.20 3.47 -4.92
C ALA A 366 7.64 4.25 -6.12
N GLY A 367 8.34 5.30 -6.57
CA GLY A 367 7.98 6.03 -7.79
C GLY A 367 7.89 5.12 -9.01
N VAL A 368 8.87 4.24 -9.19
CA VAL A 368 8.89 3.27 -10.31
C VAL A 368 7.68 2.31 -10.21
N SER A 369 7.36 1.84 -9.01
CA SER A 369 6.24 0.90 -8.83
C SER A 369 4.87 1.53 -9.11
N CYS A 370 4.68 2.82 -8.81
CA CYS A 370 3.46 3.53 -9.16
C CYS A 370 3.25 3.60 -10.68
N PHE A 371 4.30 3.87 -11.45
CA PHE A 371 4.25 3.85 -12.90
C PHE A 371 3.93 2.46 -13.45
N VAL A 372 4.60 1.43 -12.93
CA VAL A 372 4.34 0.03 -13.30
C VAL A 372 2.90 -0.37 -12.98
N SER A 373 2.34 0.08 -11.85
CA SER A 373 0.94 -0.17 -11.50
C SER A 373 -0.04 0.42 -12.50
N ALA A 374 0.24 1.63 -13.01
CA ALA A 374 -0.60 2.27 -14.01
C ALA A 374 -0.64 1.49 -15.34
N CYS A 375 0.49 0.91 -15.75
CA CYS A 375 0.59 0.12 -16.98
C CYS A 375 0.06 -1.32 -16.82
N ALA A 376 0.12 -1.87 -15.62
CA ALA A 376 -0.14 -3.30 -15.36
C ALA A 376 -1.57 -3.71 -15.73
N LEU A 377 -2.58 -2.89 -15.42
CA LEU A 377 -3.98 -3.20 -15.76
C LEU A 377 -4.19 -3.36 -17.26
N ILE A 378 -3.58 -2.48 -18.06
CA ILE A 378 -3.69 -2.52 -19.52
C ILE A 378 -3.04 -3.80 -20.06
N ILE A 379 -1.83 -4.12 -19.59
CA ILE A 379 -1.10 -5.30 -20.04
C ILE A 379 -1.86 -6.59 -19.67
N TRP A 380 -2.38 -6.66 -18.44
CA TRP A 380 -3.16 -7.82 -18.01
C TRP A 380 -4.47 -7.98 -18.78
N SER A 381 -5.15 -6.88 -19.13
CA SER A 381 -6.33 -6.92 -20.00
C SER A 381 -6.00 -7.52 -21.36
N LEU A 382 -4.95 -7.05 -22.01
CA LEU A 382 -4.52 -7.57 -23.30
C LEU A 382 -4.19 -9.08 -23.25
N ILE A 383 -3.64 -9.57 -22.15
CA ILE A 383 -3.34 -11.00 -21.96
C ILE A 383 -4.64 -11.80 -21.78
N VAL A 384 -5.58 -11.30 -20.99
CA VAL A 384 -6.86 -11.98 -20.74
C VAL A 384 -7.70 -12.04 -21.98
N ASP A 385 -7.80 -10.93 -22.72
CA ASP A 385 -8.64 -10.82 -23.92
C ASP A 385 -7.99 -11.44 -25.17
N GLY A 386 -6.67 -11.62 -25.14
CA GLY A 386 -5.87 -12.10 -26.29
C GLY A 386 -5.99 -13.61 -26.60
N SER A 387 -6.56 -14.41 -25.70
CA SER A 387 -6.67 -15.87 -25.91
C SER A 387 -7.87 -16.51 -25.18
N ALA A 388 -8.39 -17.61 -25.72
CA ALA A 388 -9.44 -18.40 -25.05
C ALA A 388 -9.02 -18.96 -23.68
N GLN A 389 -7.72 -19.02 -23.41
CA GLN A 389 -7.14 -19.45 -22.12
C GLN A 389 -6.46 -18.27 -21.39
N GLY A 390 -6.84 -17.02 -21.66
CA GLY A 390 -6.19 -15.82 -21.16
C GLY A 390 -5.98 -15.78 -19.64
N PHE A 391 -6.94 -16.28 -18.86
CA PHE A 391 -6.80 -16.39 -17.40
C PHE A 391 -5.73 -17.40 -16.96
N LEU A 392 -5.59 -18.53 -17.65
CA LEU A 392 -4.53 -19.51 -17.34
C LEU A 392 -3.14 -18.95 -17.67
N VAL A 393 -3.03 -18.23 -18.79
CA VAL A 393 -1.80 -17.54 -19.19
C VAL A 393 -1.45 -16.46 -18.17
N LEU A 394 -2.44 -15.66 -17.72
CA LEU A 394 -2.29 -14.63 -16.69
C LEU A 394 -1.77 -15.24 -15.38
N PHE A 395 -2.36 -16.35 -14.90
CA PHE A 395 -1.91 -17.02 -13.68
C PHE A 395 -0.50 -17.62 -13.84
N GLY A 396 -0.19 -18.22 -15.01
CA GLY A 396 1.11 -18.78 -15.31
C GLY A 396 2.22 -17.72 -15.31
N ILE A 397 2.00 -16.60 -15.98
CA ILE A 397 2.94 -15.46 -15.97
C ILE A 397 3.07 -14.93 -14.54
N GLY A 398 1.95 -14.81 -13.79
CA GLY A 398 1.96 -14.37 -12.40
C GLY A 398 2.87 -15.22 -11.51
N ILE A 399 2.83 -16.56 -11.66
CA ILE A 399 3.70 -17.49 -10.92
C ILE A 399 5.17 -17.29 -11.28
N VAL A 400 5.49 -17.11 -12.55
CA VAL A 400 6.88 -16.86 -13.02
C VAL A 400 7.39 -15.55 -12.43
N LEU A 401 6.58 -14.49 -12.47
CA LEU A 401 6.94 -13.19 -11.90
C LEU A 401 7.15 -13.26 -10.38
N MET A 402 6.30 -13.98 -9.64
CA MET A 402 6.48 -14.18 -8.19
C MET A 402 7.76 -14.95 -7.89
N SER A 403 8.06 -15.99 -8.67
CA SER A 403 9.32 -16.74 -8.53
C SER A 403 10.55 -15.86 -8.77
N SER A 404 10.48 -14.99 -9.78
CA SER A 404 11.50 -13.98 -10.06
C SER A 404 11.68 -12.98 -8.92
N CYS A 405 10.56 -12.53 -8.30
CA CYS A 405 10.58 -11.67 -7.13
C CYS A 405 11.32 -12.33 -5.96
N LEU A 406 11.08 -13.62 -5.70
CA LEU A 406 11.79 -14.35 -4.64
C LEU A 406 13.29 -14.38 -4.90
N ALA A 407 13.70 -14.71 -6.13
CA ALA A 407 15.11 -14.74 -6.50
C ALA A 407 15.80 -13.37 -6.32
N LEU A 408 15.12 -12.27 -6.70
CA LEU A 408 15.62 -10.90 -6.54
C LEU A 408 15.76 -10.53 -5.06
N ALA A 409 14.76 -10.79 -4.24
CA ALA A 409 14.79 -10.48 -2.81
C ALA A 409 15.92 -11.24 -2.10
N LEU A 410 16.04 -12.56 -2.35
CA LEU A 410 17.06 -13.39 -1.72
C LEU A 410 18.48 -13.00 -2.17
N THR A 411 18.66 -12.67 -3.45
CA THR A 411 19.98 -12.24 -3.97
C THR A 411 20.39 -10.88 -3.43
N ALA A 412 19.46 -9.92 -3.32
CA ALA A 412 19.70 -8.61 -2.72
C ALA A 412 20.12 -8.74 -1.24
N LEU A 413 19.38 -9.53 -0.45
CA LEU A 413 19.71 -9.79 0.95
C LEU A 413 21.03 -10.54 1.16
N LYS A 414 21.36 -11.51 0.27
CA LYS A 414 22.63 -12.23 0.33
C LYS A 414 23.82 -11.32 0.04
N ARG A 415 23.68 -10.41 -0.95
CA ARG A 415 24.73 -9.43 -1.27
C ARG A 415 24.92 -8.40 -0.18
N ALA A 416 23.84 -7.89 0.38
CA ALA A 416 23.88 -6.96 1.52
C ALA A 416 24.62 -7.58 2.72
N GLY A 417 24.35 -8.87 3.06
CA GLY A 417 25.03 -9.58 4.12
C GLY A 417 26.51 -9.96 3.85
N LYS A 418 26.99 -9.84 2.60
CA LYS A 418 28.42 -9.98 2.28
C LYS A 418 29.18 -8.67 2.36
N ARG A 419 28.48 -7.57 2.40
CA ARG A 419 29.03 -6.20 2.48
C ARG A 419 29.15 -5.74 3.94
N ALA A 420 28.32 -6.27 4.84
CA ALA A 420 28.41 -6.12 6.28
C ALA A 420 29.53 -6.99 6.86
#